data_02b0cf748ea55c18f1e0eaeb9d0d04d0
#
_entry.id   02b0cf748ea55c18f1e0eaeb9d0d04d0
#
_cell.length_a   1.000
_cell.length_b   1.000
_cell.length_c   1.000
_cell.angle_alpha   90.00
_cell.angle_beta   90.00
_cell.angle_gamma   90.00
#
_symmetry.space_group_name_H-M   'P 1'
#
loop_
_entity.id
_entity.type
_entity.pdbx_description
1 polymer ?
#
loop_
_entity_poly.entity_id
_entity_poly.type
_entity_poly.pdbx_seq_one_letter_code
_entity_poly.pdbx_strand_id
1 'polypeptide(L)'
;MSFQSLTPEVLAQLTAALPGSVLSGDQLTEDYAHDEMISAGFRMPDAVVLAQSTEDVSKACKILYENNIPIIPRGAGTGLSGGCAPICGGVVIDLTKMNHILRWDMENSLVHIEAGVLLADLASACTERGMFYPPDPGQRFAAVGGNVATNAGGMRAVKYGCTREYVRTMTVVLPDGRVVKLGGEPSKNSSGYSLMHLMVGSEGTLGIITELGLKFIPQPKYTVSLLGMFEDLAACIRCVPAVKHSGLDPQSLEFMPRSNVERAEKFTEKVVYPAKSEGVDVGAYLLTSFDCRREEEMEETMEAAAEVMLEGGALDVLVFDNANAMKAAWDMRRAVPEAILETYDKVEECDIVVPISYIAEIVEYAQSLADEVGLDINTYGHAGDGNIHIKLCANGMEEQEFRARSDKFLDLIYAKGKGMNALISGEHGIGAVSVRRLEDYVGSDVMQLMQGIKAVFDPKGLLNPGKVCTYVKD
;
A
#
# COMPACT_ATOMS: atom_id res chain seq x y z
N MET A 1 -4.00 -19.00 22.49
CA MET A 1 -3.84 -18.00 23.59
C MET A 1 -5.21 -17.45 23.89
N SER A 2 -5.61 -17.32 25.15
CA SER A 2 -6.91 -16.72 25.52
C SER A 2 -6.66 -15.23 25.79
N PHE A 3 -7.12 -14.36 24.89
CA PHE A 3 -7.17 -12.92 25.14
C PHE A 3 -8.22 -12.60 26.20
N GLN A 4 -7.99 -11.56 26.98
CA GLN A 4 -8.98 -11.04 27.93
C GLN A 4 -9.76 -9.89 27.26
N SER A 5 -11.04 -9.81 27.56
CA SER A 5 -11.85 -8.64 27.17
C SER A 5 -11.52 -7.45 28.10
N LEU A 6 -11.75 -6.24 27.59
CA LEU A 6 -11.58 -5.02 28.36
C LEU A 6 -12.60 -4.98 29.51
N THR A 7 -12.13 -5.03 30.77
CA THR A 7 -13.01 -4.89 31.93
C THR A 7 -13.24 -3.43 32.31
N PRO A 8 -14.34 -3.10 33.03
CA PRO A 8 -14.57 -1.74 33.51
C PRO A 8 -13.40 -1.15 34.35
N GLU A 9 -12.71 -2.02 35.12
CA GLU A 9 -11.56 -1.61 35.94
C GLU A 9 -10.36 -1.23 35.06
N VAL A 10 -10.07 -1.98 34.00
CA VAL A 10 -8.98 -1.65 33.07
C VAL A 10 -9.34 -0.42 32.24
N LEU A 11 -10.60 -0.29 31.81
CA LEU A 11 -11.08 0.94 31.16
C LEU A 11 -10.89 2.18 32.04
N ALA A 12 -11.21 2.06 33.33
CA ALA A 12 -11.00 3.14 34.29
C ALA A 12 -9.51 3.47 34.45
N GLN A 13 -8.61 2.48 34.47
CA GLN A 13 -7.16 2.68 34.50
C GLN A 13 -6.67 3.43 33.26
N LEU A 14 -7.13 3.03 32.07
CA LEU A 14 -6.79 3.71 30.81
C LEU A 14 -7.27 5.17 30.82
N THR A 15 -8.52 5.40 31.23
CA THR A 15 -9.12 6.74 31.29
C THR A 15 -8.39 7.64 32.30
N ALA A 16 -7.97 7.09 33.44
CA ALA A 16 -7.20 7.83 34.43
C ALA A 16 -5.77 8.16 33.98
N ALA A 17 -5.13 7.23 33.24
CA ALA A 17 -3.78 7.40 32.71
C ALA A 17 -3.74 8.36 31.48
N LEU A 18 -4.83 8.44 30.71
CA LEU A 18 -4.97 9.17 29.46
C LEU A 18 -6.27 10.01 29.44
N PRO A 19 -6.37 11.06 30.28
CA PRO A 19 -7.60 11.84 30.43
C PRO A 19 -8.03 12.48 29.10
N GLY A 20 -9.29 12.26 28.69
CA GLY A 20 -9.86 12.83 27.46
C GLY A 20 -9.43 12.15 26.15
N SER A 21 -8.60 11.11 26.23
CA SER A 21 -8.08 10.39 25.04
C SER A 21 -8.66 8.98 24.88
N VAL A 22 -9.58 8.53 25.71
CA VAL A 22 -10.16 7.18 25.64
C VAL A 22 -11.62 7.27 25.23
N LEU A 23 -11.97 6.63 24.11
CA LEU A 23 -13.35 6.48 23.62
C LEU A 23 -13.87 5.06 23.95
N SER A 24 -15.12 4.96 24.36
CA SER A 24 -15.76 3.68 24.65
C SER A 24 -17.28 3.77 24.52
N GLY A 25 -17.97 2.61 24.40
CA GLY A 25 -19.42 2.55 24.27
C GLY A 25 -19.91 3.36 23.08
N ASP A 26 -20.91 4.21 23.28
CA ASP A 26 -21.56 5.00 22.22
C ASP A 26 -20.67 6.05 21.53
N GLN A 27 -19.44 6.23 22.01
CA GLN A 27 -18.46 7.12 21.37
C GLN A 27 -17.70 6.44 20.21
N LEU A 28 -17.82 5.12 20.09
CA LEU A 28 -17.16 4.35 19.04
C LEU A 28 -17.95 4.44 17.74
N THR A 29 -17.27 4.73 16.64
CA THR A 29 -17.86 4.69 15.29
C THR A 29 -17.45 3.40 14.57
N GLU A 30 -18.24 3.03 13.57
CA GLU A 30 -17.97 1.82 12.76
C GLU A 30 -16.64 1.88 12.03
N ASP A 31 -16.08 3.07 11.77
CA ASP A 31 -14.79 3.25 11.14
C ASP A 31 -13.65 2.53 11.88
N TYR A 32 -13.80 2.34 13.21
CA TYR A 32 -12.81 1.61 13.99
C TYR A 32 -12.93 0.09 13.89
N ALA A 33 -13.99 -0.44 13.26
CA ALA A 33 -14.22 -1.87 13.13
C ALA A 33 -13.48 -2.52 11.97
N HIS A 34 -12.98 -1.74 11.01
CA HIS A 34 -12.36 -2.21 9.76
C HIS A 34 -11.35 -1.20 9.20
N ASP A 35 -10.64 -1.56 8.15
CA ASP A 35 -9.98 -0.65 7.21
C ASP A 35 -10.75 -0.62 5.87
N GLU A 36 -10.15 -0.17 4.77
CA GLU A 36 -10.84 -0.16 3.47
C GLU A 36 -11.11 -1.58 2.91
N MET A 37 -10.46 -2.62 3.45
CA MET A 37 -10.74 -4.03 3.13
C MET A 37 -11.78 -4.63 4.10
N ILE A 38 -13.05 -4.36 3.84
CA ILE A 38 -14.18 -4.83 4.69
C ILE A 38 -14.25 -6.36 4.74
N SER A 39 -13.81 -7.06 3.69
CA SER A 39 -13.76 -8.53 3.65
C SER A 39 -12.84 -9.16 4.71
N ALA A 40 -11.88 -8.39 5.24
CA ALA A 40 -10.99 -8.84 6.33
C ALA A 40 -11.72 -9.13 7.66
N GLY A 41 -12.94 -8.67 7.80
CA GLY A 41 -13.78 -8.85 8.97
C GLY A 41 -14.19 -7.51 9.59
N PHE A 42 -15.40 -7.50 10.13
CA PHE A 42 -15.99 -6.36 10.84
C PHE A 42 -16.13 -6.72 12.30
N ARG A 43 -15.46 -6.00 13.18
CA ARG A 43 -15.62 -6.14 14.62
C ARG A 43 -15.35 -4.81 15.32
N MET A 44 -16.27 -4.36 16.15
CA MET A 44 -16.05 -3.18 16.99
C MET A 44 -14.94 -3.46 18.03
N PRO A 45 -14.01 -2.51 18.23
CA PRO A 45 -13.07 -2.61 19.36
C PRO A 45 -13.77 -2.42 20.70
N ASP A 46 -13.14 -2.88 21.77
CA ASP A 46 -13.66 -2.66 23.13
C ASP A 46 -13.53 -1.20 23.56
N ALA A 47 -12.47 -0.51 23.09
CA ALA A 47 -12.23 0.93 23.27
C ALA A 47 -11.22 1.43 22.22
N VAL A 48 -11.10 2.75 22.13
CA VAL A 48 -10.09 3.44 21.30
C VAL A 48 -9.31 4.41 22.16
N VAL A 49 -7.98 4.41 22.02
CA VAL A 49 -7.09 5.42 22.60
C VAL A 49 -6.65 6.36 21.49
N LEU A 50 -7.04 7.63 21.57
CA LEU A 50 -6.56 8.72 20.70
C LEU A 50 -5.22 9.22 21.23
N ALA A 51 -4.12 8.58 20.84
CA ALA A 51 -2.79 8.91 21.30
C ALA A 51 -2.31 10.27 20.75
N GLN A 52 -1.74 11.11 21.61
CA GLN A 52 -1.20 12.41 21.25
C GLN A 52 0.34 12.45 21.35
N SER A 53 0.94 11.41 21.90
CA SER A 53 2.39 11.31 22.09
C SER A 53 2.86 9.86 22.18
N THR A 54 4.16 9.63 21.97
CA THR A 54 4.81 8.35 22.23
C THR A 54 4.59 7.88 23.68
N GLU A 55 4.52 8.80 24.64
CA GLU A 55 4.27 8.48 26.05
C GLU A 55 2.85 7.93 26.26
N ASP A 56 1.84 8.48 25.58
CA ASP A 56 0.46 7.98 25.65
C ASP A 56 0.36 6.56 25.12
N VAL A 57 0.99 6.29 23.96
CA VAL A 57 1.08 4.93 23.40
C VAL A 57 1.77 3.98 24.39
N SER A 58 2.87 4.39 25.01
CA SER A 58 3.61 3.60 25.98
C SER A 58 2.75 3.26 27.22
N LYS A 59 2.04 4.24 27.77
CA LYS A 59 1.13 4.04 28.91
C LYS A 59 -0.01 3.07 28.56
N ALA A 60 -0.66 3.28 27.40
CA ALA A 60 -1.73 2.42 26.94
C ALA A 60 -1.24 0.98 26.76
N CYS A 61 -0.15 0.79 26.00
CA CYS A 61 0.43 -0.52 25.78
C CYS A 61 0.75 -1.25 27.08
N LYS A 62 1.39 -0.57 28.04
CA LYS A 62 1.72 -1.16 29.34
C LYS A 62 0.49 -1.67 30.08
N ILE A 63 -0.56 -0.85 30.18
CA ILE A 63 -1.80 -1.23 30.87
C ILE A 63 -2.45 -2.44 30.18
N LEU A 64 -2.56 -2.41 28.86
CA LEU A 64 -3.18 -3.48 28.09
C LEU A 64 -2.37 -4.77 28.16
N TYR A 65 -1.04 -4.67 28.06
CA TYR A 65 -0.14 -5.83 28.16
C TYR A 65 -0.19 -6.51 29.52
N GLU A 66 -0.22 -5.74 30.61
CA GLU A 66 -0.35 -6.30 31.98
C GLU A 66 -1.66 -7.04 32.17
N ASN A 67 -2.73 -6.61 31.47
CA ASN A 67 -4.06 -7.21 31.56
C ASN A 67 -4.39 -8.23 30.43
N ASN A 68 -3.41 -8.59 29.58
CA ASN A 68 -3.55 -9.54 28.46
C ASN A 68 -4.67 -9.17 27.45
N ILE A 69 -4.83 -7.87 27.17
CA ILE A 69 -5.82 -7.32 26.22
C ILE A 69 -5.14 -7.07 24.88
N PRO A 70 -5.74 -7.46 23.75
CA PRO A 70 -5.21 -7.18 22.41
C PRO A 70 -5.03 -5.69 22.15
N ILE A 71 -3.95 -5.35 21.45
CA ILE A 71 -3.54 -3.98 21.11
C ILE A 71 -3.52 -3.86 19.60
N ILE A 72 -4.30 -2.96 19.02
CA ILE A 72 -4.42 -2.78 17.57
C ILE A 72 -3.96 -1.38 17.19
N PRO A 73 -2.77 -1.22 16.56
CA PRO A 73 -2.35 0.08 16.06
C PRO A 73 -3.16 0.50 14.83
N ARG A 74 -3.53 1.78 14.75
CA ARG A 74 -4.26 2.36 13.64
C ARG A 74 -3.68 3.72 13.25
N GLY A 75 -3.41 3.90 11.96
CA GLY A 75 -3.19 5.20 11.34
C GLY A 75 -4.51 5.75 10.79
N ALA A 76 -4.53 6.19 9.54
CA ALA A 76 -5.72 6.73 8.88
C ALA A 76 -6.78 5.67 8.53
N GLY A 77 -6.50 4.38 8.68
CA GLY A 77 -7.46 3.31 8.38
C GLY A 77 -7.62 2.97 6.90
N THR A 78 -6.75 3.46 6.05
CA THR A 78 -6.79 3.31 4.58
C THR A 78 -6.13 2.02 4.07
N GLY A 79 -5.89 1.05 4.93
CA GLY A 79 -5.28 -0.23 4.57
C GLY A 79 -6.20 -1.13 3.75
N LEU A 80 -5.60 -2.01 2.94
CA LEU A 80 -6.30 -2.94 2.04
C LEU A 80 -6.04 -4.41 2.39
N SER A 81 -5.68 -4.69 3.65
CA SER A 81 -5.36 -6.06 4.10
C SER A 81 -6.01 -6.45 5.45
N GLY A 82 -6.85 -5.58 6.02
CA GLY A 82 -7.38 -5.77 7.37
C GLY A 82 -6.33 -5.49 8.46
N GLY A 83 -5.29 -4.72 8.11
CA GLY A 83 -4.13 -4.46 8.97
C GLY A 83 -4.47 -3.78 10.29
N CYS A 84 -5.47 -2.91 10.36
CA CYS A 84 -5.91 -2.25 11.59
C CYS A 84 -7.29 -2.68 12.08
N ALA A 85 -7.91 -3.71 11.46
CA ALA A 85 -9.18 -4.26 11.93
C ALA A 85 -9.01 -5.03 13.26
N PRO A 86 -9.81 -4.80 14.30
CA PRO A 86 -9.69 -5.45 15.60
C PRO A 86 -10.33 -6.85 15.63
N ILE A 87 -9.95 -7.74 14.71
CA ILE A 87 -10.56 -9.04 14.48
C ILE A 87 -10.60 -9.94 15.73
N CYS A 88 -9.66 -9.73 16.66
CA CYS A 88 -9.60 -10.44 17.96
C CYS A 88 -10.21 -9.63 19.12
N GLY A 89 -10.88 -8.49 18.84
CA GLY A 89 -11.28 -7.53 19.88
C GLY A 89 -10.10 -6.74 20.42
N GLY A 90 -10.26 -6.17 21.62
CA GLY A 90 -9.22 -5.39 22.28
C GLY A 90 -9.32 -3.89 22.03
N VAL A 91 -8.23 -3.17 22.20
CA VAL A 91 -8.19 -1.71 22.18
C VAL A 91 -7.40 -1.21 20.98
N VAL A 92 -8.03 -0.33 20.18
CA VAL A 92 -7.36 0.37 19.09
C VAL A 92 -6.53 1.53 19.63
N ILE A 93 -5.28 1.62 19.21
CA ILE A 93 -4.41 2.77 19.45
C ILE A 93 -4.37 3.61 18.18
N ASP A 94 -5.14 4.67 18.17
CA ASP A 94 -5.26 5.60 17.04
C ASP A 94 -4.16 6.66 17.13
N LEU A 95 -3.34 6.74 16.08
CA LEU A 95 -2.20 7.64 15.96
C LEU A 95 -2.50 8.91 15.16
N THR A 96 -3.73 9.12 14.70
CA THR A 96 -4.09 10.25 13.81
C THR A 96 -3.90 11.62 14.45
N LYS A 97 -3.85 11.69 15.79
CA LYS A 97 -3.53 12.94 16.53
C LYS A 97 -2.03 13.22 16.64
N MET A 98 -1.19 12.25 16.31
CA MET A 98 0.26 12.38 16.24
C MET A 98 0.67 12.77 14.81
N ASN A 99 0.34 13.99 14.40
CA ASN A 99 0.39 14.43 12.99
C ASN A 99 1.30 15.67 12.77
N HIS A 100 2.29 15.89 13.62
CA HIS A 100 3.21 17.02 13.51
C HIS A 100 4.47 16.67 12.73
N ILE A 101 4.94 17.61 11.91
CA ILE A 101 6.31 17.64 11.39
C ILE A 101 7.18 18.24 12.48
N LEU A 102 8.05 17.43 13.07
CA LEU A 102 8.80 17.77 14.28
C LEU A 102 10.06 18.60 13.98
N ARG A 103 10.81 18.22 12.92
CA ARG A 103 12.09 18.86 12.61
C ARG A 103 12.47 18.64 11.15
N TRP A 104 12.98 19.68 10.51
CA TRP A 104 13.67 19.62 9.23
C TRP A 104 15.18 19.66 9.44
N ASP A 105 15.91 18.74 8.84
CA ASP A 105 17.36 18.71 8.77
C ASP A 105 17.78 18.76 7.29
N MET A 106 17.87 19.99 6.78
CA MET A 106 18.16 20.22 5.36
C MET A 106 19.59 19.81 4.98
N GLU A 107 20.54 19.89 5.91
CA GLU A 107 21.94 19.52 5.67
C GLU A 107 22.08 18.00 5.47
N ASN A 108 21.33 17.22 6.24
CA ASN A 108 21.32 15.76 6.15
C ASN A 108 20.20 15.20 5.27
N SER A 109 19.38 16.07 4.64
CA SER A 109 18.24 15.70 3.81
C SER A 109 17.24 14.79 4.55
N LEU A 110 16.91 15.16 5.79
CA LEU A 110 15.99 14.44 6.67
C LEU A 110 14.84 15.32 7.15
N VAL A 111 13.69 14.70 7.31
CA VAL A 111 12.55 15.25 8.03
C VAL A 111 12.12 14.30 9.13
N HIS A 112 11.90 14.82 10.33
CA HIS A 112 11.38 14.07 11.46
C HIS A 112 9.92 14.40 11.64
N ILE A 113 9.09 13.35 11.71
CA ILE A 113 7.63 13.45 11.77
C ILE A 113 7.06 12.51 12.82
N GLU A 114 5.86 12.78 13.27
CA GLU A 114 5.01 11.82 13.97
C GLU A 114 4.34 10.87 12.96
N ALA A 115 3.99 9.66 13.39
CA ALA A 115 3.51 8.59 12.52
C ALA A 115 2.14 8.86 11.86
N GLY A 116 1.32 9.71 12.45
CA GLY A 116 0.01 10.10 11.95
C GLY A 116 0.02 11.23 10.91
N VAL A 117 1.19 11.79 10.56
CA VAL A 117 1.30 12.76 9.46
C VAL A 117 0.78 12.13 8.18
N LEU A 118 -0.08 12.84 7.45
CA LEU A 118 -0.61 12.37 6.17
C LEU A 118 0.43 12.50 5.05
N LEU A 119 0.41 11.56 4.12
CA LEU A 119 1.33 11.56 2.97
C LEU A 119 1.19 12.86 2.15
N ALA A 120 -0.03 13.35 1.93
CA ALA A 120 -0.27 14.62 1.23
C ALA A 120 0.39 15.81 1.92
N ASP A 121 0.31 15.88 3.26
CA ASP A 121 0.88 16.97 4.04
C ASP A 121 2.40 16.93 4.01
N LEU A 122 3.00 15.75 4.14
CA LEU A 122 4.45 15.58 4.00
C LEU A 122 4.94 15.95 2.60
N ALA A 123 4.25 15.50 1.54
CA ALA A 123 4.60 15.79 0.15
C ALA A 123 4.52 17.30 -0.12
N SER A 124 3.45 17.97 0.33
CA SER A 124 3.28 19.42 0.22
C SER A 124 4.41 20.18 0.94
N ALA A 125 4.68 19.80 2.20
CA ALA A 125 5.71 20.44 3.00
C ALA A 125 7.13 20.24 2.43
N CYS A 126 7.41 19.11 1.77
CA CYS A 126 8.64 18.89 1.00
C CYS A 126 8.71 19.83 -0.21
N THR A 127 7.63 19.90 -1.00
CA THR A 127 7.55 20.71 -2.21
C THR A 127 7.75 22.20 -1.93
N GLU A 128 7.15 22.73 -0.86
CA GLU A 128 7.35 24.12 -0.40
C GLU A 128 8.81 24.48 -0.12
N ARG A 129 9.66 23.47 0.13
CA ARG A 129 11.09 23.59 0.38
C ARG A 129 11.96 23.22 -0.81
N GLY A 130 11.37 23.01 -1.99
CA GLY A 130 12.07 22.54 -3.19
C GLY A 130 12.59 21.11 -3.05
N MET A 131 11.98 20.32 -2.16
CA MET A 131 12.33 18.93 -1.90
C MET A 131 11.22 17.99 -2.33
N PHE A 132 11.54 16.71 -2.43
CA PHE A 132 10.66 15.67 -2.91
C PHE A 132 10.71 14.45 -1.99
N TYR A 133 9.54 13.99 -1.56
CA TYR A 133 9.35 12.68 -0.92
C TYR A 133 8.75 11.72 -1.96
N PRO A 134 9.57 10.82 -2.55
CA PRO A 134 9.18 10.06 -3.72
C PRO A 134 8.09 9.00 -3.52
N PRO A 135 7.99 8.26 -2.37
CA PRO A 135 6.95 7.23 -2.23
C PRO A 135 5.55 7.76 -2.50
N ASP A 136 4.80 7.09 -3.40
CA ASP A 136 3.45 7.50 -3.84
C ASP A 136 2.55 6.26 -3.97
N PRO A 137 2.09 5.69 -2.83
CA PRO A 137 1.23 4.51 -2.81
C PRO A 137 -0.21 4.78 -3.27
N GLY A 138 -0.48 5.89 -3.94
CA GLY A 138 -1.79 6.24 -4.48
C GLY A 138 -2.73 6.90 -3.47
N GLN A 139 -2.87 6.35 -2.27
CA GLN A 139 -3.73 6.91 -1.21
C GLN A 139 -3.04 8.07 -0.47
N ARG A 140 -3.37 9.28 -0.85
CA ARG A 140 -2.73 10.52 -0.34
C ARG A 140 -3.07 10.83 1.11
N PHE A 141 -4.21 10.33 1.59
CA PHE A 141 -4.67 10.53 2.96
C PHE A 141 -4.23 9.40 3.90
N ALA A 142 -3.37 8.51 3.44
CA ALA A 142 -2.73 7.52 4.30
C ALA A 142 -1.79 8.20 5.32
N ALA A 143 -1.75 7.68 6.53
CA ALA A 143 -0.75 8.05 7.53
C ALA A 143 0.63 7.48 7.16
N VAL A 144 1.68 8.29 7.22
CA VAL A 144 3.04 7.85 6.81
C VAL A 144 3.54 6.71 7.68
N GLY A 145 3.19 6.67 8.96
CA GLY A 145 3.48 5.51 9.83
C GLY A 145 2.82 4.22 9.36
N GLY A 146 1.62 4.32 8.77
CA GLY A 146 0.94 3.20 8.09
C GLY A 146 1.70 2.75 6.85
N ASN A 147 2.13 3.68 5.99
CA ASN A 147 2.93 3.37 4.80
C ASN A 147 4.26 2.68 5.15
N VAL A 148 4.90 3.06 6.26
CA VAL A 148 6.09 2.37 6.78
C VAL A 148 5.72 0.98 7.30
N ALA A 149 4.61 0.86 8.02
CA ALA A 149 4.17 -0.42 8.59
C ALA A 149 3.83 -1.47 7.51
N THR A 150 3.34 -1.05 6.34
CA THR A 150 3.07 -1.94 5.19
C THR A 150 4.23 -2.00 4.19
N ASN A 151 5.25 -1.14 4.33
CA ASN A 151 6.27 -0.92 3.30
C ASN A 151 5.64 -0.54 1.95
N ALA A 152 4.69 0.39 1.97
CA ALA A 152 3.90 0.76 0.79
C ALA A 152 4.77 1.12 -0.42
N GLY A 153 4.39 0.61 -1.58
CA GLY A 153 5.04 0.83 -2.87
C GLY A 153 4.45 2.01 -3.63
N GLY A 154 3.81 1.73 -4.77
CA GLY A 154 3.08 2.68 -5.61
C GLY A 154 3.75 3.03 -6.92
N MET A 155 3.14 3.96 -7.64
CA MET A 155 3.43 4.28 -9.05
C MET A 155 4.88 4.67 -9.35
N ARG A 156 5.64 5.14 -8.35
CA ARG A 156 7.04 5.60 -8.54
C ARG A 156 8.07 4.60 -8.04
N ALA A 157 7.64 3.42 -7.59
CA ALA A 157 8.55 2.42 -7.01
C ALA A 157 9.58 1.90 -8.01
N VAL A 158 9.24 1.85 -9.30
CA VAL A 158 10.14 1.39 -10.37
C VAL A 158 11.46 2.17 -10.42
N LYS A 159 11.45 3.48 -10.12
CA LYS A 159 12.64 4.36 -10.08
C LYS A 159 13.13 4.61 -8.66
N TYR A 160 12.24 4.95 -7.78
CA TYR A 160 12.59 5.50 -6.48
C TYR A 160 12.55 4.46 -5.35
N GLY A 161 12.06 3.24 -5.62
CA GLY A 161 11.86 2.23 -4.58
C GLY A 161 10.63 2.49 -3.71
N CYS A 162 10.44 1.61 -2.73
CA CYS A 162 9.32 1.66 -1.80
C CYS A 162 9.63 2.54 -0.58
N THR A 163 8.69 2.65 0.32
CA THR A 163 8.80 3.42 1.57
C THR A 163 10.06 3.08 2.39
N ARG A 164 10.48 1.79 2.39
CA ARG A 164 11.67 1.27 3.08
C ARG A 164 12.94 2.07 2.81
N GLU A 165 13.17 2.50 1.57
CA GLU A 165 14.38 3.19 1.13
C GLU A 165 14.50 4.60 1.72
N TYR A 166 13.41 5.12 2.25
CA TYR A 166 13.33 6.48 2.79
C TYR A 166 13.38 6.56 4.31
N VAL A 167 13.19 5.44 5.01
CA VAL A 167 13.26 5.41 6.47
C VAL A 167 14.72 5.41 6.93
N ARG A 168 15.06 6.31 7.86
CA ARG A 168 16.39 6.40 8.49
C ARG A 168 16.35 6.09 9.98
N THR A 169 15.36 6.64 10.66
CA THR A 169 15.17 6.41 12.10
C THR A 169 13.70 6.19 12.40
N MET A 170 13.41 5.49 13.48
CA MET A 170 12.07 5.40 14.03
C MET A 170 12.09 5.28 15.55
N THR A 171 11.05 5.83 16.18
CA THR A 171 10.71 5.57 17.57
C THR A 171 9.56 4.56 17.58
N VAL A 172 9.72 3.49 18.33
CA VAL A 172 8.77 2.36 18.37
C VAL A 172 8.40 2.07 19.82
N VAL A 173 7.12 1.88 20.08
CA VAL A 173 6.62 1.37 21.36
C VAL A 173 6.39 -0.12 21.23
N LEU A 174 7.02 -0.90 22.11
CA LEU A 174 6.82 -2.34 22.22
C LEU A 174 5.52 -2.67 22.97
N PRO A 175 4.97 -3.89 22.85
CA PRO A 175 3.71 -4.25 23.50
C PRO A 175 3.71 -4.01 25.02
N ASP A 176 4.85 -4.19 25.68
CA ASP A 176 5.01 -3.98 27.13
C ASP A 176 5.19 -2.51 27.55
N GLY A 177 5.08 -1.58 26.60
CA GLY A 177 5.20 -0.15 26.82
C GLY A 177 6.64 0.40 26.75
N ARG A 178 7.68 -0.44 26.57
CA ARG A 178 9.05 0.06 26.36
C ARG A 178 9.14 0.86 25.06
N VAL A 179 9.82 1.99 25.12
CA VAL A 179 10.12 2.83 23.97
C VAL A 179 11.54 2.55 23.48
N VAL A 180 11.69 2.23 22.22
CA VAL A 180 12.98 1.96 21.59
C VAL A 180 13.19 2.86 20.38
N LYS A 181 14.43 3.33 20.19
CA LYS A 181 14.84 4.08 19.00
C LYS A 181 15.66 3.18 18.10
N LEU A 182 15.28 3.07 16.85
CA LEU A 182 15.89 2.19 15.85
C LEU A 182 16.42 3.00 14.67
N GLY A 183 17.44 2.46 14.00
CA GLY A 183 18.08 3.11 12.87
C GLY A 183 19.15 4.14 13.27
N GLY A 184 19.42 5.09 12.38
CA GLY A 184 20.39 6.17 12.59
C GLY A 184 20.30 7.18 11.43
N GLU A 185 20.55 8.46 11.72
CA GLU A 185 20.52 9.54 10.72
C GLU A 185 21.54 9.36 9.58
N PRO A 186 22.77 8.84 9.81
CA PRO A 186 23.73 8.55 8.74
C PRO A 186 23.17 7.57 7.71
N SER A 187 23.54 7.76 6.46
CA SER A 187 23.11 6.90 5.34
C SER A 187 23.70 5.47 5.38
N LYS A 188 24.81 5.29 6.10
CA LYS A 188 25.46 3.98 6.28
C LYS A 188 25.32 3.53 7.73
N ASN A 189 24.86 2.30 7.92
CA ASN A 189 24.78 1.68 9.24
C ASN A 189 25.07 0.17 9.14
N SER A 190 26.17 -0.27 9.75
CA SER A 190 26.54 -1.68 9.89
C SER A 190 26.71 -2.10 11.37
N SER A 191 26.06 -1.36 12.29
CA SER A 191 26.21 -1.53 13.74
C SER A 191 25.24 -2.59 14.28
N GLY A 192 25.37 -3.84 13.82
CA GLY A 192 24.53 -4.96 14.24
C GLY A 192 23.36 -5.26 13.31
N TYR A 193 22.41 -6.06 13.80
CA TYR A 193 21.20 -6.40 13.05
C TYR A 193 20.32 -5.17 12.85
N SER A 194 19.78 -5.00 11.65
CA SER A 194 18.90 -3.90 11.33
C SER A 194 17.48 -4.16 11.82
N LEU A 195 17.22 -3.91 13.10
CA LEU A 195 15.87 -4.06 13.68
C LEU A 195 14.86 -3.09 13.07
N MET A 196 15.32 -1.92 12.60
CA MET A 196 14.47 -0.97 11.89
C MET A 196 13.84 -1.61 10.64
N HIS A 197 14.61 -2.37 9.85
CA HIS A 197 14.08 -3.02 8.66
C HIS A 197 13.16 -4.21 8.96
N LEU A 198 13.16 -4.74 10.18
CA LEU A 198 12.13 -5.69 10.63
C LEU A 198 10.80 -4.99 10.95
N MET A 199 10.84 -3.73 11.42
CA MET A 199 9.63 -2.94 11.69
C MET A 199 8.94 -2.47 10.40
N VAL A 200 9.71 -2.14 9.36
CA VAL A 200 9.17 -1.77 8.05
C VAL A 200 8.52 -3.00 7.41
N GLY A 201 7.23 -2.93 7.10
CA GLY A 201 6.45 -4.05 6.58
C GLY A 201 5.99 -5.05 7.65
N SER A 202 6.08 -4.69 8.95
CA SER A 202 5.60 -5.54 10.05
C SER A 202 4.10 -5.41 10.35
N GLU A 203 3.42 -4.48 9.69
CA GLU A 203 1.98 -4.23 9.84
C GLU A 203 1.53 -4.05 11.30
N GLY A 204 2.38 -3.40 12.10
CA GLY A 204 2.10 -3.16 13.52
C GLY A 204 2.10 -4.42 14.40
N THR A 205 2.66 -5.54 13.93
CA THR A 205 2.72 -6.79 14.72
C THR A 205 3.97 -6.90 15.59
N LEU A 206 5.03 -6.14 15.33
CA LEU A 206 6.28 -6.16 16.10
C LEU A 206 6.44 -4.96 17.04
N GLY A 207 5.77 -3.86 16.76
CA GLY A 207 5.81 -2.63 17.55
C GLY A 207 4.90 -1.57 16.95
N ILE A 208 4.61 -0.52 17.70
CA ILE A 208 3.84 0.65 17.26
C ILE A 208 4.81 1.77 16.93
N ILE A 209 4.90 2.13 15.65
CA ILE A 209 5.73 3.25 15.18
C ILE A 209 5.05 4.56 15.58
N THR A 210 5.77 5.42 16.31
CA THR A 210 5.25 6.71 16.79
C THR A 210 5.93 7.91 16.16
N GLU A 211 7.22 7.80 15.81
CA GLU A 211 7.96 8.86 15.15
C GLU A 211 8.88 8.26 14.07
N LEU A 212 9.16 9.04 13.05
CA LEU A 212 9.97 8.66 11.90
C LEU A 212 10.96 9.77 11.54
N GLY A 213 12.19 9.39 11.19
CA GLY A 213 13.12 10.22 10.44
C GLY A 213 13.19 9.71 9.01
N LEU A 214 12.75 10.52 8.06
CA LEU A 214 12.60 10.17 6.65
C LEU A 214 13.56 10.94 5.78
N LYS A 215 14.17 10.26 4.81
CA LYS A 215 14.97 10.88 3.76
C LYS A 215 14.06 11.55 2.73
N PHE A 216 14.45 12.73 2.29
CA PHE A 216 13.93 13.35 1.07
C PHE A 216 15.06 13.60 0.07
N ILE A 217 14.72 13.94 -1.16
CA ILE A 217 15.65 14.26 -2.23
C ILE A 217 15.31 15.64 -2.84
N PRO A 218 16.22 16.28 -3.59
CA PRO A 218 15.87 17.47 -4.36
C PRO A 218 14.72 17.18 -5.32
N GLN A 219 13.80 18.13 -5.46
CA GLN A 219 12.69 17.98 -6.40
C GLN A 219 13.18 17.97 -7.84
N PRO A 220 12.75 16.99 -8.68
CA PRO A 220 12.96 17.06 -10.11
C PRO A 220 12.38 18.35 -10.69
N LYS A 221 13.15 19.05 -11.52
CA LYS A 221 12.72 20.34 -12.07
C LYS A 221 11.73 20.18 -13.21
N TYR A 222 11.92 19.15 -14.00
CA TYR A 222 11.15 18.88 -15.20
C TYR A 222 10.68 17.43 -15.18
N THR A 223 9.47 17.21 -15.66
CA THR A 223 8.88 15.89 -15.81
C THR A 223 8.09 15.86 -17.09
N VAL A 224 8.20 14.79 -17.84
CA VAL A 224 7.39 14.53 -19.04
C VAL A 224 6.60 13.26 -18.84
N SER A 225 5.41 13.18 -19.46
CA SER A 225 4.59 11.97 -19.42
C SER A 225 4.13 11.61 -20.82
N LEU A 226 4.09 10.32 -21.10
CA LEU A 226 3.66 9.77 -22.38
C LEU A 226 2.63 8.66 -22.15
N LEU A 227 1.71 8.52 -23.11
CA LEU A 227 0.69 7.46 -23.13
C LEU A 227 0.87 6.65 -24.41
N GLY A 228 1.45 5.47 -24.30
CA GLY A 228 1.45 4.49 -25.38
C GLY A 228 0.08 3.83 -25.51
N MET A 229 -0.43 3.75 -26.74
CA MET A 229 -1.72 3.14 -27.08
C MET A 229 -1.48 1.80 -27.79
N PHE A 230 -2.12 0.73 -27.35
CA PHE A 230 -1.89 -0.63 -27.87
C PHE A 230 -3.19 -1.28 -28.31
N GLU A 231 -3.12 -2.16 -29.30
CA GLU A 231 -4.28 -2.92 -29.78
C GLU A 231 -4.87 -3.82 -28.68
N ASP A 232 -4.00 -4.41 -27.85
CA ASP A 232 -4.40 -5.28 -26.75
C ASP A 232 -3.46 -5.15 -25.54
N LEU A 233 -3.86 -5.74 -24.40
CA LEU A 233 -3.10 -5.71 -23.16
C LEU A 233 -1.77 -6.48 -23.27
N ALA A 234 -1.74 -7.59 -24.03
CA ALA A 234 -0.54 -8.37 -24.18
C ALA A 234 0.55 -7.60 -24.95
N ALA A 235 0.18 -6.85 -26.00
CA ALA A 235 1.09 -5.96 -26.71
C ALA A 235 1.63 -4.85 -25.78
N CYS A 236 0.74 -4.23 -24.98
CA CYS A 236 1.11 -3.24 -23.98
C CYS A 236 2.17 -3.76 -23.01
N ILE A 237 1.94 -4.94 -22.41
CA ILE A 237 2.87 -5.52 -21.43
C ILE A 237 4.19 -5.95 -22.09
N ARG A 238 4.19 -6.46 -23.32
CA ARG A 238 5.43 -6.81 -24.04
C ARG A 238 6.33 -5.60 -24.29
N CYS A 239 5.79 -4.39 -24.36
CA CYS A 239 6.56 -3.15 -24.50
C CYS A 239 7.32 -2.74 -23.21
N VAL A 240 6.84 -3.14 -22.02
CA VAL A 240 7.37 -2.69 -20.73
C VAL A 240 8.90 -2.94 -20.57
N PRO A 241 9.45 -4.14 -20.87
CA PRO A 241 10.89 -4.35 -20.77
C PRO A 241 11.71 -3.42 -21.68
N ALA A 242 11.22 -3.09 -22.88
CA ALA A 242 11.89 -2.18 -23.81
C ALA A 242 11.98 -0.78 -23.20
N VAL A 243 10.89 -0.23 -22.68
CA VAL A 243 10.89 1.09 -22.02
C VAL A 243 11.78 1.07 -20.76
N LYS A 244 11.71 0.03 -19.94
CA LYS A 244 12.51 -0.07 -18.71
C LYS A 244 14.02 -0.13 -18.98
N HIS A 245 14.44 -0.80 -20.07
CA HIS A 245 15.84 -0.98 -20.42
C HIS A 245 16.35 0.02 -21.45
N SER A 246 15.54 1.02 -21.83
CA SER A 246 15.92 2.06 -22.80
C SER A 246 17.08 2.96 -22.35
N GLY A 247 17.39 2.98 -21.05
CA GLY A 247 18.33 3.92 -20.44
C GLY A 247 17.71 5.26 -20.04
N LEU A 248 16.40 5.46 -20.28
CA LEU A 248 15.68 6.69 -19.95
C LEU A 248 15.27 6.78 -18.47
N ASP A 249 15.37 5.69 -17.72
CA ASP A 249 15.08 5.59 -16.27
C ASP A 249 13.66 6.10 -15.91
N PRO A 250 12.60 5.41 -16.36
CA PRO A 250 11.22 5.84 -16.14
C PRO A 250 10.87 5.95 -14.66
N GLN A 251 10.23 7.05 -14.29
CA GLN A 251 9.70 7.29 -12.94
C GLN A 251 8.49 6.38 -12.65
N SER A 252 7.67 6.13 -13.66
CA SER A 252 6.44 5.34 -13.56
C SER A 252 6.16 4.62 -14.87
N LEU A 253 5.60 3.41 -14.77
CA LEU A 253 5.15 2.59 -15.90
C LEU A 253 3.83 1.91 -15.49
N GLU A 254 2.69 2.47 -15.92
CA GLU A 254 1.35 2.07 -15.49
C GLU A 254 0.56 1.48 -16.65
N PHE A 255 0.10 0.24 -16.52
CA PHE A 255 -0.76 -0.35 -17.54
C PHE A 255 -2.24 -0.30 -17.16
N MET A 256 -3.09 -0.08 -18.13
CA MET A 256 -4.55 -0.03 -17.97
C MET A 256 -5.24 -0.60 -19.22
N PRO A 257 -6.10 -1.63 -19.09
CA PRO A 257 -7.02 -2.00 -20.17
C PRO A 257 -8.02 -0.89 -20.48
N ARG A 258 -8.45 -0.79 -21.74
CA ARG A 258 -9.44 0.20 -22.19
C ARG A 258 -10.73 0.15 -21.36
N SER A 259 -11.20 -1.06 -21.01
CA SER A 259 -12.42 -1.23 -20.21
C SER A 259 -12.39 -0.52 -18.86
N ASN A 260 -11.21 -0.48 -18.21
CA ASN A 260 -11.04 0.22 -16.94
C ASN A 260 -10.98 1.74 -17.14
N VAL A 261 -10.36 2.19 -18.23
CA VAL A 261 -10.34 3.61 -18.59
C VAL A 261 -11.76 4.11 -18.92
N GLU A 262 -12.58 3.33 -19.61
CA GLU A 262 -13.99 3.67 -19.87
C GLU A 262 -14.81 3.85 -18.61
N ARG A 263 -14.56 3.03 -17.57
CA ARG A 263 -15.19 3.21 -16.26
C ARG A 263 -14.72 4.51 -15.59
N ALA A 264 -13.43 4.77 -15.63
CA ALA A 264 -12.85 6.00 -15.08
C ALA A 264 -13.35 7.26 -15.83
N GLU A 265 -13.50 7.21 -17.15
CA GLU A 265 -14.10 8.28 -17.96
C GLU A 265 -15.56 8.56 -17.55
N LYS A 266 -16.35 7.52 -17.33
CA LYS A 266 -17.76 7.66 -16.83
C LYS A 266 -17.78 8.23 -15.42
N PHE A 267 -16.95 7.73 -14.53
CA PHE A 267 -16.88 8.17 -13.13
C PHE A 267 -16.45 9.64 -13.02
N THR A 268 -15.45 10.04 -13.81
CA THR A 268 -14.92 11.42 -13.77
C THR A 268 -15.65 12.39 -14.69
N GLU A 269 -16.55 11.91 -15.55
CA GLU A 269 -17.19 12.66 -16.63
C GLU A 269 -16.20 13.34 -17.58
N LYS A 270 -15.01 12.74 -17.79
CA LYS A 270 -13.93 13.27 -18.63
C LYS A 270 -13.42 12.20 -19.56
N VAL A 271 -13.06 12.60 -20.77
CA VAL A 271 -12.35 11.78 -21.76
C VAL A 271 -10.96 12.37 -21.94
N VAL A 272 -9.94 11.62 -21.55
CA VAL A 272 -8.53 12.05 -21.61
C VAL A 272 -7.73 11.17 -22.57
N TYR A 273 -8.04 9.86 -22.62
CA TYR A 273 -7.31 8.92 -23.43
C TYR A 273 -8.08 8.58 -24.71
N PRO A 274 -7.44 8.67 -25.90
CA PRO A 274 -8.10 8.32 -27.16
C PRO A 274 -8.56 6.86 -27.17
N ALA A 275 -9.79 6.60 -27.59
CA ALA A 275 -10.32 5.26 -27.74
C ALA A 275 -9.89 4.58 -29.05
N LYS A 276 -9.38 5.34 -30.02
CA LYS A 276 -8.94 4.87 -31.33
C LYS A 276 -7.66 5.61 -31.74
N SER A 277 -6.80 4.91 -32.46
CA SER A 277 -5.65 5.47 -33.17
C SER A 277 -5.71 5.05 -34.64
N GLU A 278 -5.68 5.98 -35.59
CA GLU A 278 -5.77 5.76 -37.04
C GLU A 278 -6.90 4.80 -37.45
N GLY A 279 -8.01 4.83 -36.73
CA GLY A 279 -9.19 3.96 -36.99
C GLY A 279 -9.15 2.59 -36.35
N VAL A 280 -8.04 2.22 -35.69
CA VAL A 280 -7.90 0.99 -34.88
C VAL A 280 -8.39 1.26 -33.45
N ASP A 281 -9.16 0.33 -32.88
CA ASP A 281 -9.59 0.41 -31.50
C ASP A 281 -8.40 0.18 -30.55
N VAL A 282 -8.27 1.03 -29.51
CA VAL A 282 -7.25 0.86 -28.48
C VAL A 282 -7.76 -0.10 -27.41
N GLY A 283 -7.02 -1.18 -27.18
CA GLY A 283 -7.36 -2.18 -26.15
C GLY A 283 -6.67 -1.96 -24.82
N ALA A 284 -5.50 -1.30 -24.79
CA ALA A 284 -4.76 -1.01 -23.57
C ALA A 284 -3.84 0.22 -23.71
N TYR A 285 -3.46 0.75 -22.56
CA TYR A 285 -2.57 1.91 -22.44
C TYR A 285 -1.39 1.63 -21.52
N LEU A 286 -0.24 2.21 -21.85
CA LEU A 286 0.94 2.30 -20.99
C LEU A 286 1.21 3.78 -20.71
N LEU A 287 0.88 4.24 -19.50
CA LEU A 287 1.19 5.59 -19.04
C LEU A 287 2.56 5.59 -18.39
N THR A 288 3.44 6.46 -18.86
CA THR A 288 4.81 6.60 -18.34
C THR A 288 5.11 8.01 -17.92
N SER A 289 6.08 8.19 -17.03
CA SER A 289 6.69 9.49 -16.79
C SER A 289 8.21 9.38 -16.60
N PHE A 290 8.90 10.47 -16.90
CA PHE A 290 10.36 10.59 -16.80
C PHE A 290 10.73 11.93 -16.19
N ASP A 291 11.72 11.91 -15.29
CA ASP A 291 12.30 13.12 -14.72
C ASP A 291 13.47 13.58 -15.56
N CYS A 292 13.49 14.87 -15.88
CA CYS A 292 14.56 15.53 -16.61
C CYS A 292 15.27 16.55 -15.71
N ARG A 293 16.58 16.70 -15.88
CA ARG A 293 17.40 17.64 -15.11
C ARG A 293 17.38 19.05 -15.70
N ARG A 294 17.25 19.13 -17.03
CA ARG A 294 17.24 20.35 -17.82
C ARG A 294 16.05 20.34 -18.78
N GLU A 295 15.63 21.51 -19.19
CA GLU A 295 14.50 21.67 -20.10
C GLU A 295 14.77 21.07 -21.48
N GLU A 296 16.01 21.21 -21.96
CA GLU A 296 16.44 20.67 -23.26
C GLU A 296 16.39 19.12 -23.30
N GLU A 297 16.51 18.46 -22.15
CA GLU A 297 16.38 16.99 -22.05
C GLU A 297 14.94 16.50 -22.22
N MET A 298 13.93 17.38 -22.06
CA MET A 298 12.52 17.00 -22.15
C MET A 298 12.18 16.51 -23.57
N GLU A 299 12.57 17.26 -24.60
CA GLU A 299 12.28 16.94 -25.99
C GLU A 299 12.99 15.63 -26.41
N GLU A 300 14.29 15.53 -26.09
CA GLU A 300 15.07 14.30 -26.35
C GLU A 300 14.46 13.06 -25.65
N THR A 301 14.00 13.24 -24.40
CA THR A 301 13.38 12.14 -23.63
C THR A 301 12.02 11.75 -24.22
N MET A 302 11.20 12.73 -24.62
CA MET A 302 9.90 12.47 -25.23
C MET A 302 10.05 11.74 -26.56
N GLU A 303 10.95 12.19 -27.44
CA GLU A 303 11.22 11.55 -28.73
C GLU A 303 11.74 10.09 -28.53
N ALA A 304 12.76 9.91 -27.70
CA ALA A 304 13.34 8.59 -27.46
C ALA A 304 12.32 7.63 -26.81
N ALA A 305 11.52 8.09 -25.84
CA ALA A 305 10.51 7.26 -25.21
C ALA A 305 9.38 6.88 -26.18
N ALA A 306 8.95 7.82 -27.04
CA ALA A 306 7.95 7.55 -28.06
C ALA A 306 8.47 6.54 -29.10
N GLU A 307 9.72 6.68 -29.56
CA GLU A 307 10.35 5.73 -30.50
C GLU A 307 10.39 4.30 -29.89
N VAL A 308 10.84 4.17 -28.65
CA VAL A 308 10.88 2.87 -27.95
C VAL A 308 9.49 2.24 -27.82
N MET A 309 8.44 3.04 -27.56
CA MET A 309 7.07 2.52 -27.46
C MET A 309 6.52 2.11 -28.83
N LEU A 310 6.78 2.88 -29.88
CA LEU A 310 6.36 2.56 -31.24
C LEU A 310 7.06 1.29 -31.75
N GLU A 311 8.38 1.18 -31.54
CA GLU A 311 9.12 -0.05 -31.85
C GLU A 311 8.64 -1.25 -31.01
N GLY A 312 8.18 -0.99 -29.77
CA GLY A 312 7.57 -1.95 -28.86
C GLY A 312 6.15 -2.37 -29.22
N GLY A 313 5.58 -1.83 -30.30
CA GLY A 313 4.27 -2.21 -30.84
C GLY A 313 3.12 -1.30 -30.43
N ALA A 314 3.40 -0.09 -29.93
CA ALA A 314 2.34 0.92 -29.74
C ALA A 314 1.75 1.34 -31.09
N LEU A 315 0.43 1.49 -31.15
CA LEU A 315 -0.28 2.03 -32.31
C LEU A 315 0.07 3.50 -32.51
N ASP A 316 0.21 4.23 -31.40
CA ASP A 316 0.57 5.63 -31.36
C ASP A 316 1.00 6.03 -29.93
N VAL A 317 1.63 7.20 -29.77
CA VAL A 317 2.08 7.71 -28.49
C VAL A 317 1.65 9.17 -28.31
N LEU A 318 0.82 9.40 -27.31
CA LEU A 318 0.40 10.75 -26.92
C LEU A 318 1.38 11.34 -25.90
N VAL A 319 1.89 12.52 -26.17
CA VAL A 319 2.82 13.25 -25.29
C VAL A 319 2.07 14.29 -24.46
N PHE A 320 2.31 14.32 -23.17
CA PHE A 320 1.80 15.34 -22.25
C PHE A 320 2.97 16.27 -21.85
N ASP A 321 3.06 17.42 -22.50
CA ASP A 321 4.18 18.37 -22.37
C ASP A 321 3.90 19.54 -21.41
N ASN A 322 2.70 19.61 -20.84
CA ASN A 322 2.32 20.65 -19.90
C ASN A 322 1.67 20.10 -18.63
N ALA A 323 1.78 20.86 -17.54
CA ALA A 323 1.34 20.42 -16.20
C ALA A 323 -0.14 20.04 -16.12
N ASN A 324 -1.03 20.74 -16.87
CA ASN A 324 -2.47 20.46 -16.84
C ASN A 324 -2.79 19.15 -17.56
N ALA A 325 -2.18 18.91 -18.72
CA ALA A 325 -2.35 17.67 -19.48
C ALA A 325 -1.79 16.47 -18.71
N MET A 326 -0.58 16.59 -18.15
CA MET A 326 0.00 15.57 -17.28
C MET A 326 -0.91 15.28 -16.09
N LYS A 327 -1.38 16.33 -15.39
CA LYS A 327 -2.29 16.15 -14.26
C LYS A 327 -3.56 15.41 -14.67
N ALA A 328 -4.17 15.77 -15.79
CA ALA A 328 -5.39 15.09 -16.26
C ALA A 328 -5.14 13.61 -16.57
N ALA A 329 -4.00 13.29 -17.20
CA ALA A 329 -3.63 11.91 -17.49
C ALA A 329 -3.46 11.08 -16.19
N TRP A 330 -2.70 11.59 -15.22
CA TRP A 330 -2.49 10.89 -13.96
C TRP A 330 -3.74 10.84 -13.07
N ASP A 331 -4.60 11.87 -13.10
CA ASP A 331 -5.89 11.85 -12.40
C ASP A 331 -6.80 10.74 -12.97
N MET A 332 -6.80 10.54 -14.30
CA MET A 332 -7.52 9.44 -14.94
C MET A 332 -7.02 8.07 -14.45
N ARG A 333 -5.69 7.86 -14.38
CA ARG A 333 -5.12 6.62 -13.84
C ARG A 333 -5.51 6.40 -12.37
N ARG A 334 -5.49 7.45 -11.55
CA ARG A 334 -5.87 7.37 -10.13
C ARG A 334 -7.36 7.12 -9.93
N ALA A 335 -8.20 7.49 -10.89
CA ALA A 335 -9.64 7.26 -10.82
C ALA A 335 -10.04 5.80 -11.13
N VAL A 336 -9.16 4.99 -11.72
CA VAL A 336 -9.48 3.60 -12.11
C VAL A 336 -9.96 2.75 -10.93
N PRO A 337 -9.25 2.65 -9.78
CA PRO A 337 -9.71 1.83 -8.66
C PRO A 337 -11.05 2.32 -8.08
N GLU A 338 -11.26 3.62 -7.97
CA GLU A 338 -12.50 4.21 -7.44
C GLU A 338 -13.68 3.98 -8.39
N ALA A 339 -13.47 4.11 -9.70
CA ALA A 339 -14.47 3.84 -10.72
C ALA A 339 -14.94 2.36 -10.73
N ILE A 340 -14.04 1.43 -10.41
CA ILE A 340 -14.41 0.01 -10.24
C ILE A 340 -15.28 -0.15 -8.99
N LEU A 341 -14.89 0.45 -7.86
CA LEU A 341 -15.66 0.39 -6.62
C LEU A 341 -17.06 1.00 -6.76
N GLU A 342 -17.22 2.07 -7.56
CA GLU A 342 -18.54 2.68 -7.84
C GLU A 342 -19.40 1.81 -8.79
N THR A 343 -18.75 1.00 -9.63
CA THR A 343 -19.45 0.15 -10.63
C THR A 343 -20.02 -1.12 -10.01
N TYR A 344 -19.41 -1.65 -8.96
CA TYR A 344 -19.74 -2.94 -8.37
C TYR A 344 -20.07 -2.84 -6.89
N ASP A 345 -21.07 -3.60 -6.45
CA ASP A 345 -21.47 -3.67 -5.03
C ASP A 345 -20.63 -4.67 -4.21
N LYS A 346 -19.88 -5.55 -4.89
CA LYS A 346 -18.95 -6.52 -4.32
C LYS A 346 -17.62 -6.40 -5.01
N VAL A 347 -16.58 -6.13 -4.25
CA VAL A 347 -15.19 -6.06 -4.75
C VAL A 347 -14.26 -6.74 -3.75
N GLU A 348 -13.42 -7.63 -4.24
CA GLU A 348 -12.27 -8.21 -3.53
C GLU A 348 -11.01 -7.90 -4.32
N GLU A 349 -9.86 -7.77 -3.66
CA GLU A 349 -8.61 -7.39 -4.30
C GLU A 349 -7.50 -8.41 -4.08
N CYS A 350 -6.79 -8.70 -5.18
CA CYS A 350 -5.55 -9.46 -5.20
C CYS A 350 -4.41 -8.53 -5.61
N ASP A 351 -3.37 -8.44 -4.78
CA ASP A 351 -2.19 -7.60 -4.96
C ASP A 351 -0.96 -8.49 -5.20
N ILE A 352 -0.87 -9.10 -6.38
CA ILE A 352 0.21 -10.04 -6.72
C ILE A 352 1.37 -9.32 -7.41
N VAL A 353 2.61 -9.73 -7.08
CA VAL A 353 3.82 -9.28 -7.78
C VAL A 353 4.47 -10.44 -8.48
N VAL A 354 4.76 -10.27 -9.77
CA VAL A 354 5.48 -11.27 -10.57
C VAL A 354 6.75 -10.65 -11.17
N PRO A 355 7.77 -11.45 -11.51
CA PRO A 355 8.82 -10.96 -12.40
C PRO A 355 8.20 -10.39 -13.69
N ILE A 356 8.70 -9.26 -14.17
CA ILE A 356 8.08 -8.49 -15.29
C ILE A 356 7.78 -9.38 -16.52
N SER A 357 8.64 -10.36 -16.79
CA SER A 357 8.45 -11.31 -17.91
C SER A 357 7.19 -12.17 -17.81
N TYR A 358 6.58 -12.27 -16.62
CA TYR A 358 5.37 -13.07 -16.39
C TYR A 358 4.09 -12.23 -16.27
N ILE A 359 4.16 -10.89 -16.37
CA ILE A 359 2.98 -10.04 -16.22
C ILE A 359 1.88 -10.43 -17.24
N ALA A 360 2.24 -10.57 -18.53
CA ALA A 360 1.27 -10.93 -19.55
C ALA A 360 0.62 -12.29 -19.24
N GLU A 361 1.43 -13.31 -18.91
CA GLU A 361 0.94 -14.66 -18.64
C GLU A 361 0.00 -14.71 -17.41
N ILE A 362 0.35 -14.02 -16.31
CA ILE A 362 -0.49 -14.04 -15.12
C ILE A 362 -1.79 -13.25 -15.30
N VAL A 363 -1.75 -12.14 -16.06
CA VAL A 363 -2.95 -11.36 -16.39
C VAL A 363 -3.88 -12.14 -17.33
N GLU A 364 -3.35 -12.78 -18.36
CA GLU A 364 -4.13 -13.65 -19.25
C GLU A 364 -4.74 -14.83 -18.47
N TYR A 365 -3.98 -15.44 -17.57
CA TYR A 365 -4.49 -16.49 -16.70
C TYR A 365 -5.60 -15.97 -15.78
N ALA A 366 -5.43 -14.83 -15.14
CA ALA A 366 -6.47 -14.21 -14.32
C ALA A 366 -7.76 -14.00 -15.11
N GLN A 367 -7.66 -13.42 -16.29
CA GLN A 367 -8.81 -13.19 -17.20
C GLN A 367 -9.51 -14.52 -17.59
N SER A 368 -8.73 -15.58 -17.84
CA SER A 368 -9.28 -16.89 -18.22
C SER A 368 -10.09 -17.57 -17.11
N LEU A 369 -9.90 -17.15 -15.84
CA LEU A 369 -10.66 -17.68 -14.70
C LEU A 369 -12.05 -17.04 -14.54
N ALA A 370 -12.36 -15.96 -15.26
CA ALA A 370 -13.61 -15.20 -15.08
C ALA A 370 -14.85 -16.09 -15.18
N ASP A 371 -14.97 -16.89 -16.25
CA ASP A 371 -16.09 -17.81 -16.44
C ASP A 371 -16.11 -18.94 -15.40
N GLU A 372 -14.94 -19.45 -15.00
CA GLU A 372 -14.80 -20.54 -14.04
C GLU A 372 -15.26 -20.15 -12.63
N VAL A 373 -14.94 -18.91 -12.22
CA VAL A 373 -15.34 -18.40 -10.90
C VAL A 373 -16.67 -17.63 -10.96
N GLY A 374 -17.11 -17.19 -12.15
CA GLY A 374 -18.33 -16.41 -12.36
C GLY A 374 -18.25 -15.03 -11.71
N LEU A 375 -17.09 -14.35 -11.84
CA LEU A 375 -16.82 -13.01 -11.38
C LEU A 375 -16.27 -12.15 -12.52
N ASP A 376 -16.55 -10.85 -12.49
CA ASP A 376 -15.88 -9.90 -13.37
C ASP A 376 -14.47 -9.62 -12.87
N ILE A 377 -13.47 -9.73 -13.75
CA ILE A 377 -12.06 -9.57 -13.40
C ILE A 377 -11.49 -8.31 -14.05
N ASN A 378 -11.04 -7.38 -13.23
CA ASN A 378 -10.46 -6.13 -13.67
C ASN A 378 -8.99 -6.06 -13.24
N THR A 379 -8.08 -5.84 -14.20
CA THR A 379 -6.63 -5.82 -13.95
C THR A 379 -6.04 -4.46 -14.34
N TYR A 380 -5.16 -3.93 -13.53
CA TYR A 380 -4.32 -2.76 -13.80
C TYR A 380 -3.10 -2.84 -12.89
N GLY A 381 -2.11 -1.98 -13.06
CA GLY A 381 -0.99 -2.02 -12.11
C GLY A 381 0.28 -1.34 -12.56
N HIS A 382 1.31 -1.53 -11.73
CA HIS A 382 2.64 -0.99 -11.86
C HIS A 382 3.51 -1.93 -12.69
N ALA A 383 3.46 -1.80 -14.01
CA ALA A 383 4.15 -2.72 -14.92
C ALA A 383 5.68 -2.68 -14.75
N GLY A 384 6.22 -1.54 -14.28
CA GLY A 384 7.65 -1.34 -14.12
C GLY A 384 8.31 -2.18 -13.03
N ASP A 385 7.55 -2.65 -12.04
CA ASP A 385 8.02 -3.49 -10.93
C ASP A 385 7.27 -4.82 -10.78
N GLY A 386 6.31 -5.08 -11.68
CA GLY A 386 5.60 -6.36 -11.74
C GLY A 386 4.40 -6.47 -10.81
N ASN A 387 3.98 -5.38 -10.18
CA ASN A 387 2.84 -5.36 -9.29
C ASN A 387 1.52 -5.22 -10.06
N ILE A 388 0.62 -6.15 -9.84
CA ILE A 388 -0.65 -6.27 -10.55
C ILE A 388 -1.79 -6.27 -9.53
N HIS A 389 -2.69 -5.31 -9.68
CA HIS A 389 -3.95 -5.27 -8.96
C HIS A 389 -5.02 -6.01 -9.76
N ILE A 390 -5.62 -7.02 -9.16
CA ILE A 390 -6.71 -7.78 -9.75
C ILE A 390 -7.94 -7.58 -8.86
N LYS A 391 -8.93 -6.86 -9.38
CA LYS A 391 -10.21 -6.66 -8.71
C LYS A 391 -11.20 -7.73 -9.17
N LEU A 392 -11.69 -8.51 -8.22
CA LEU A 392 -12.74 -9.50 -8.38
C LEU A 392 -14.07 -8.83 -8.07
N CYS A 393 -14.98 -8.78 -9.02
CA CYS A 393 -16.15 -7.93 -8.93
C CYS A 393 -17.43 -8.71 -9.22
N ALA A 394 -18.52 -8.34 -8.54
CA ALA A 394 -19.87 -8.83 -8.85
C ALA A 394 -20.93 -7.78 -8.46
N ASN A 395 -22.12 -7.90 -9.06
CA ASN A 395 -23.30 -7.15 -8.67
C ASN A 395 -24.42 -8.10 -8.29
N GLY A 396 -25.14 -7.79 -7.19
CA GLY A 396 -26.32 -8.52 -6.75
C GLY A 396 -26.06 -9.96 -6.29
N MET A 397 -24.80 -10.31 -6.00
CA MET A 397 -24.41 -11.65 -5.51
C MET A 397 -24.48 -11.67 -3.97
N GLU A 398 -24.93 -12.78 -3.42
CA GLU A 398 -24.90 -12.99 -1.96
C GLU A 398 -23.46 -13.00 -1.42
N GLU A 399 -23.24 -12.40 -0.25
CA GLU A 399 -21.90 -12.20 0.34
C GLU A 399 -21.13 -13.51 0.50
N GLN A 400 -21.79 -14.56 0.99
CA GLN A 400 -21.15 -15.85 1.20
C GLN A 400 -20.74 -16.51 -0.13
N GLU A 401 -21.53 -16.35 -1.17
CA GLU A 401 -21.24 -16.86 -2.51
C GLU A 401 -20.06 -16.09 -3.13
N PHE A 402 -20.07 -14.76 -3.04
CA PHE A 402 -18.99 -13.90 -3.51
C PHE A 402 -17.67 -14.27 -2.87
N ARG A 403 -17.64 -14.41 -1.53
CA ARG A 403 -16.44 -14.82 -0.79
C ARG A 403 -15.93 -16.19 -1.22
N ALA A 404 -16.81 -17.17 -1.38
CA ALA A 404 -16.39 -18.52 -1.81
C ALA A 404 -15.78 -18.51 -3.22
N ARG A 405 -16.32 -17.70 -4.13
CA ARG A 405 -15.81 -17.56 -5.50
C ARG A 405 -14.50 -16.79 -5.53
N SER A 406 -14.38 -15.71 -4.75
CA SER A 406 -13.14 -14.94 -4.61
C SER A 406 -12.04 -15.78 -3.98
N ASP A 407 -12.33 -16.56 -2.93
CA ASP A 407 -11.38 -17.49 -2.34
C ASP A 407 -10.87 -18.52 -3.34
N LYS A 408 -11.77 -19.10 -4.16
CA LYS A 408 -11.38 -20.04 -5.24
C LYS A 408 -10.44 -19.38 -6.24
N PHE A 409 -10.73 -18.14 -6.67
CA PHE A 409 -9.85 -17.39 -7.56
C PHE A 409 -8.48 -17.16 -6.93
N LEU A 410 -8.45 -16.65 -5.69
CA LEU A 410 -7.19 -16.35 -4.97
C LEU A 410 -6.33 -17.61 -4.80
N ASP A 411 -6.93 -18.76 -4.52
CA ASP A 411 -6.19 -20.02 -4.41
C ASP A 411 -5.58 -20.44 -5.77
N LEU A 412 -6.31 -20.26 -6.87
CA LEU A 412 -5.82 -20.59 -8.22
C LEU A 412 -4.71 -19.63 -8.68
N ILE A 413 -4.91 -18.31 -8.50
CA ILE A 413 -3.94 -17.31 -8.96
C ILE A 413 -2.63 -17.41 -8.19
N TYR A 414 -2.68 -17.62 -6.87
CA TYR A 414 -1.49 -17.78 -6.06
C TYR A 414 -0.78 -19.12 -6.34
N ALA A 415 -1.50 -20.19 -6.59
CA ALA A 415 -0.89 -21.46 -7.02
C ALA A 415 -0.13 -21.31 -8.35
N LYS A 416 -0.71 -20.59 -9.32
CA LYS A 416 -0.06 -20.25 -10.59
C LYS A 416 1.16 -19.36 -10.37
N GLY A 417 1.02 -18.29 -9.58
CA GLY A 417 2.09 -17.34 -9.25
C GLY A 417 3.28 -17.98 -8.55
N LYS A 418 3.05 -18.96 -7.68
CA LYS A 418 4.14 -19.71 -7.02
C LYS A 418 5.07 -20.38 -8.01
N GLY A 419 4.54 -20.89 -9.12
CA GLY A 419 5.34 -21.43 -10.23
C GLY A 419 6.14 -20.40 -11.01
N MET A 420 5.84 -19.11 -10.83
CA MET A 420 6.48 -17.97 -11.50
C MET A 420 7.43 -17.17 -10.58
N ASN A 421 7.72 -17.63 -9.38
CA ASN A 421 8.43 -16.87 -8.33
C ASN A 421 7.73 -15.54 -7.99
N ALA A 422 6.41 -15.50 -8.02
CA ALA A 422 5.64 -14.32 -7.63
C ALA A 422 5.71 -14.08 -6.11
N LEU A 423 5.20 -12.95 -5.64
CA LEU A 423 4.95 -12.66 -4.23
C LEU A 423 3.45 -12.42 -4.03
N ILE A 424 2.94 -12.85 -2.89
CA ILE A 424 1.51 -12.83 -2.57
C ILE A 424 0.96 -11.42 -2.32
N SER A 425 1.81 -10.45 -2.00
CA SER A 425 1.46 -9.04 -1.88
C SER A 425 2.63 -8.17 -2.33
N GLY A 426 2.34 -7.13 -3.11
CA GLY A 426 3.28 -6.13 -3.57
C GLY A 426 3.43 -4.97 -2.60
N GLU A 427 2.29 -4.42 -2.18
CA GLU A 427 2.27 -3.20 -1.37
C GLU A 427 1.18 -3.16 -0.29
N HIS A 428 0.08 -3.95 -0.43
CA HIS A 428 -1.04 -3.89 0.51
C HIS A 428 -0.74 -4.56 1.85
N GLY A 429 0.20 -5.50 1.88
CA GLY A 429 0.52 -6.31 3.05
C GLY A 429 -0.30 -7.62 3.11
N ILE A 430 -0.01 -8.41 4.11
CA ILE A 430 -0.66 -9.72 4.35
C ILE A 430 -1.91 -9.55 5.22
N GLY A 431 -1.80 -8.73 6.25
CA GLY A 431 -2.87 -8.44 7.20
C GLY A 431 -3.59 -9.66 7.72
N ALA A 432 -4.92 -9.55 7.81
CA ALA A 432 -5.83 -10.63 8.15
C ALA A 432 -6.30 -11.43 6.91
N VAL A 433 -6.30 -10.81 5.73
CA VAL A 433 -6.85 -11.37 4.48
C VAL A 433 -6.02 -12.54 3.97
N SER A 434 -4.70 -12.36 3.89
CA SER A 434 -3.80 -13.32 3.23
C SER A 434 -3.01 -14.19 4.20
N VAL A 435 -3.16 -14.00 5.53
CA VAL A 435 -2.38 -14.73 6.54
C VAL A 435 -2.49 -16.25 6.43
N ARG A 436 -3.67 -16.77 6.10
CA ARG A 436 -3.90 -18.22 5.95
C ARG A 436 -3.20 -18.84 4.74
N ARG A 437 -2.88 -18.00 3.72
CA ARG A 437 -2.22 -18.44 2.47
C ARG A 437 -0.70 -18.24 2.53
N LEU A 438 -0.22 -17.43 3.47
CA LEU A 438 1.19 -17.07 3.53
C LEU A 438 2.08 -18.28 3.77
N GLU A 439 1.72 -19.18 4.69
CA GLU A 439 2.52 -20.37 4.99
C GLU A 439 2.68 -21.28 3.77
N ASP A 440 1.59 -21.53 3.03
CA ASP A 440 1.63 -22.32 1.80
C ASP A 440 2.53 -21.68 0.74
N TYR A 441 2.66 -20.36 0.79
CA TYR A 441 3.44 -19.58 -0.17
C TYR A 441 4.92 -19.56 0.17
N VAL A 442 5.28 -19.19 1.39
CA VAL A 442 6.68 -19.01 1.83
C VAL A 442 7.31 -20.30 2.38
N GLY A 443 6.50 -21.28 2.76
CA GLY A 443 6.92 -22.54 3.39
C GLY A 443 7.03 -22.46 4.91
N SER A 444 6.94 -23.64 5.55
CA SER A 444 6.89 -23.76 7.01
C SER A 444 8.14 -23.22 7.72
N ASP A 445 9.33 -23.40 7.16
CA ASP A 445 10.57 -22.93 7.78
C ASP A 445 10.61 -21.40 7.88
N VAL A 446 10.21 -20.70 6.80
CA VAL A 446 10.14 -19.23 6.78
C VAL A 446 9.05 -18.73 7.72
N MET A 447 7.88 -19.39 7.74
CA MET A 447 6.79 -19.06 8.66
C MET A 447 7.24 -19.20 10.13
N GLN A 448 7.95 -20.28 10.49
CA GLN A 448 8.50 -20.48 11.85
C GLN A 448 9.50 -19.39 12.24
N LEU A 449 10.35 -18.93 11.30
CA LEU A 449 11.26 -17.82 11.57
C LEU A 449 10.51 -16.51 11.82
N MET A 450 9.48 -16.19 11.03
CA MET A 450 8.62 -15.02 11.25
C MET A 450 7.93 -15.08 12.63
N GLN A 451 7.37 -16.23 12.99
CA GLN A 451 6.74 -16.46 14.30
C GLN A 451 7.75 -16.36 15.45
N GLY A 452 8.98 -16.85 15.25
CA GLY A 452 10.08 -16.69 16.20
C GLY A 452 10.45 -15.22 16.42
N ILE A 453 10.55 -14.42 15.36
CA ILE A 453 10.76 -12.97 15.44
C ILE A 453 9.60 -12.30 16.18
N LYS A 454 8.36 -12.62 15.81
CA LYS A 454 7.17 -12.11 16.50
C LYS A 454 7.22 -12.39 18.00
N ALA A 455 7.59 -13.60 18.40
CA ALA A 455 7.67 -14.00 19.81
C ALA A 455 8.78 -13.24 20.61
N VAL A 456 9.84 -12.78 19.94
CA VAL A 456 10.89 -11.95 20.57
C VAL A 456 10.35 -10.55 20.90
N PHE A 457 9.58 -9.93 20.00
CA PHE A 457 9.03 -8.58 20.18
C PHE A 457 7.74 -8.58 21.00
N ASP A 458 6.92 -9.61 20.84
CA ASP A 458 5.60 -9.74 21.46
C ASP A 458 5.40 -11.15 22.03
N PRO A 459 6.02 -11.47 23.18
CA PRO A 459 5.98 -12.82 23.75
C PRO A 459 4.59 -13.27 24.21
N LYS A 460 3.66 -12.35 24.42
CA LYS A 460 2.27 -12.66 24.76
C LYS A 460 1.34 -12.73 23.55
N GLY A 461 1.79 -12.31 22.35
CA GLY A 461 1.00 -12.30 21.12
C GLY A 461 -0.19 -11.34 21.17
N LEU A 462 -0.09 -10.24 21.91
CA LEU A 462 -1.17 -9.28 22.12
C LEU A 462 -1.21 -8.16 21.08
N LEU A 463 -0.07 -7.90 20.41
CA LEU A 463 0.03 -6.80 19.45
C LEU A 463 -0.46 -7.27 18.09
N ASN A 464 -1.53 -6.66 17.62
CA ASN A 464 -2.17 -6.90 16.33
C ASN A 464 -2.38 -8.39 16.00
N PRO A 465 -3.02 -9.17 16.88
CA PRO A 465 -3.12 -10.63 16.75
C PRO A 465 -3.97 -11.05 15.54
N GLY A 466 -3.69 -12.23 15.00
CA GLY A 466 -4.41 -12.81 13.87
C GLY A 466 -3.95 -12.28 12.50
N LYS A 467 -2.78 -11.63 12.43
CA LYS A 467 -2.27 -10.99 11.22
C LYS A 467 -0.84 -11.41 10.91
N VAL A 468 -0.44 -11.24 9.64
CA VAL A 468 0.88 -11.51 9.07
C VAL A 468 1.29 -13.00 9.23
N CYS A 469 1.85 -13.38 10.36
CA CYS A 469 2.34 -14.74 10.63
C CYS A 469 1.62 -15.43 11.78
N THR A 470 0.55 -14.83 12.33
CA THR A 470 -0.22 -15.36 13.44
C THR A 470 -1.67 -15.59 13.03
N TYR A 471 -2.00 -16.84 12.70
CA TYR A 471 -3.38 -17.23 12.42
C TYR A 471 -4.09 -17.61 13.73
N VAL A 472 -5.24 -17.00 14.00
CA VAL A 472 -6.14 -17.40 15.09
C VAL A 472 -7.19 -18.32 14.49
N LYS A 473 -7.16 -19.59 14.84
CA LYS A 473 -8.23 -20.55 14.49
C LYS A 473 -9.51 -20.18 15.26
N ASP A 474 -10.61 -20.09 14.54
CA ASP A 474 -11.96 -19.95 15.11
C ASP A 474 -12.29 -21.05 16.11
#